data_5edc866f0ec21ba1cbe07a57791b3441
#
_entry.id   5edc866f0ec21ba1cbe07a57791b3441
#
_cell.length_a   1.000
_cell.length_b   1.000
_cell.length_c   1.000
_cell.angle_alpha   90.00
_cell.angle_beta   90.00
_cell.angle_gamma   90.00
#
_symmetry.space_group_name_H-M   'P 1'
#
loop_
_entity.id
_entity.type
_entity.pdbx_description
1 polymer ?
#
loop_
_entity_poly.entity_id
_entity_poly.type
_entity_poly.pdbx_seq_one_letter_code
_entity_poly.pdbx_strand_id
1 'polypeptide(L)'
;MGEKPAGRLLMLAGLLVTSLFIGMVSAETGNVTLVVEEETPVDQPWYSPEHPLALTPTLVNNGPEATLTVNPACSFVYNVYNATGVMLVNGSENCPDREQGMDLFAGEEVAFEPVEWSMKDADGEWLESGTYTVELLHSSGLSTVREAAVQTPVSIPEALVYTVEST
;
A
#
# COMPACT_ATOMS: atom_id res chain seq x y z
N MET A 1 -23.63 -66.50 -3.88
CA MET A 1 -22.29 -66.06 -3.52
C MET A 1 -21.91 -64.90 -4.43
N GLY A 2 -22.04 -63.67 -3.97
CA GLY A 2 -21.74 -62.49 -4.74
C GLY A 2 -21.28 -61.41 -3.77
N GLU A 3 -20.00 -61.19 -3.75
CA GLU A 3 -19.35 -60.17 -2.95
C GLU A 3 -19.67 -58.75 -3.50
N LYS A 4 -20.09 -57.88 -2.59
CA LYS A 4 -20.19 -56.44 -2.85
C LYS A 4 -18.82 -55.76 -2.67
N PRO A 5 -18.35 -54.95 -3.62
CA PRO A 5 -17.21 -54.11 -3.37
C PRO A 5 -17.62 -52.88 -2.56
N ALA A 6 -16.90 -52.63 -1.47
CA ALA A 6 -17.03 -51.46 -0.62
C ALA A 6 -16.55 -50.20 -1.35
N GLY A 7 -17.44 -49.25 -1.51
CA GLY A 7 -17.12 -47.92 -2.04
C GLY A 7 -16.24 -47.14 -1.05
N ARG A 8 -15.03 -46.86 -1.45
CA ARG A 8 -14.14 -45.90 -0.77
C ARG A 8 -14.59 -44.48 -1.06
N LEU A 9 -15.14 -43.84 -0.06
CA LEU A 9 -15.44 -42.42 -0.06
C LEU A 9 -14.11 -41.66 0.04
N LEU A 10 -13.65 -41.11 -1.09
CA LEU A 10 -12.50 -40.18 -1.12
C LEU A 10 -13.00 -38.84 -0.61
N MET A 11 -12.67 -38.51 0.64
CA MET A 11 -12.75 -37.14 1.13
C MET A 11 -11.65 -36.32 0.50
N LEU A 12 -12.01 -35.50 -0.52
CA LEU A 12 -11.17 -34.40 -0.98
C LEU A 12 -11.15 -33.31 0.10
N ALA A 13 -10.10 -33.31 0.91
CA ALA A 13 -9.79 -32.16 1.74
C ALA A 13 -9.33 -31.02 0.81
N GLY A 14 -10.22 -30.07 0.57
CA GLY A 14 -9.90 -28.85 -0.16
C GLY A 14 -8.93 -28.02 0.69
N LEU A 15 -7.67 -28.04 0.29
CA LEU A 15 -6.65 -27.13 0.81
C LEU A 15 -6.96 -25.73 0.25
N LEU A 16 -7.56 -24.89 1.08
CA LEU A 16 -7.76 -23.47 0.80
C LEU A 16 -6.37 -22.82 0.91
N VAL A 17 -5.66 -22.74 -0.21
CA VAL A 17 -4.44 -21.94 -0.31
C VAL A 17 -4.89 -20.48 -0.43
N THR A 18 -4.89 -19.78 0.69
CA THR A 18 -4.95 -18.31 0.69
C THR A 18 -3.64 -17.82 0.10
N SER A 19 -3.67 -17.49 -1.19
CA SER A 19 -2.56 -16.84 -1.88
C SER A 19 -2.41 -15.43 -1.31
N LEU A 20 -1.46 -15.25 -0.39
CA LEU A 20 -0.91 -13.93 -0.10
C LEU A 20 -0.21 -13.46 -1.38
N PHE A 21 -0.82 -12.59 -2.15
CA PHE A 21 -0.15 -11.89 -3.23
C PHE A 21 0.80 -10.85 -2.62
N ILE A 22 2.01 -11.29 -2.30
CA ILE A 22 3.14 -10.39 -2.05
C ILE A 22 3.57 -9.91 -3.44
N GLY A 23 3.06 -8.76 -3.86
CA GLY A 23 3.51 -8.08 -5.05
C GLY A 23 4.94 -7.56 -4.82
N MET A 24 5.95 -8.34 -5.13
CA MET A 24 7.33 -7.86 -5.20
C MET A 24 7.50 -7.09 -6.50
N VAL A 25 7.64 -5.78 -6.44
CA VAL A 25 8.27 -4.99 -7.50
C VAL A 25 9.60 -4.54 -6.93
N SER A 26 10.69 -5.18 -7.37
CA SER A 26 12.06 -4.81 -7.02
C SER A 26 12.55 -3.74 -7.99
N ALA A 27 12.82 -2.53 -7.49
CA ALA A 27 13.86 -1.72 -8.09
C ALA A 27 15.17 -2.13 -7.39
N GLU A 28 16.10 -2.75 -8.12
CA GLU A 28 17.37 -3.19 -7.58
C GLU A 28 18.37 -2.03 -7.59
N THR A 29 18.74 -1.54 -6.42
CA THR A 29 20.02 -0.84 -6.25
C THR A 29 21.01 -1.86 -5.66
N GLY A 30 21.65 -2.65 -6.51
CA GLY A 30 22.50 -3.75 -6.09
C GLY A 30 21.69 -4.90 -5.45
N ASN A 31 22.01 -5.30 -4.22
CA ASN A 31 21.36 -6.40 -3.50
C ASN A 31 20.34 -5.93 -2.43
N VAL A 32 20.01 -4.64 -2.40
CA VAL A 32 19.03 -4.08 -1.45
C VAL A 32 17.64 -4.09 -2.09
N THR A 33 16.68 -4.65 -1.38
CA THR A 33 15.28 -4.80 -1.80
C THR A 33 14.38 -4.00 -0.87
N LEU A 34 13.38 -3.32 -1.42
CA LEU A 34 12.29 -2.72 -0.67
C LEU A 34 11.14 -3.74 -0.55
N VAL A 35 10.85 -4.17 0.66
CA VAL A 35 9.68 -4.99 1.01
C VAL A 35 8.66 -4.08 1.65
N VAL A 36 7.39 -4.20 1.26
CA VAL A 36 6.31 -3.38 1.80
C VAL A 36 5.16 -4.27 2.22
N GLU A 37 4.82 -4.18 3.50
CA GLU A 37 3.61 -4.77 4.05
C GLU A 37 2.47 -3.76 3.95
N GLU A 38 1.30 -4.22 3.55
CA GLU A 38 0.09 -3.43 3.39
C GLU A 38 -0.92 -3.88 4.43
N GLU A 39 -1.42 -2.94 5.24
CA GLU A 39 -2.52 -3.20 6.15
C GLU A 39 -3.84 -3.13 5.38
N THR A 40 -4.42 -4.29 5.11
CA THR A 40 -5.69 -4.42 4.39
C THR A 40 -6.86 -4.33 5.38
N PRO A 41 -7.90 -3.52 5.11
CA PRO A 41 -9.12 -3.49 5.93
C PRO A 41 -9.77 -4.89 6.02
N VAL A 42 -10.10 -5.32 7.24
CA VAL A 42 -10.55 -6.71 7.50
C VAL A 42 -11.96 -6.96 6.97
N ASP A 43 -12.81 -5.95 7.00
CA ASP A 43 -14.26 -6.09 6.75
C ASP A 43 -14.72 -5.49 5.42
N GLN A 44 -13.81 -4.91 4.63
CA GLN A 44 -14.15 -4.22 3.38
C GLN A 44 -13.01 -4.29 2.36
N PRO A 45 -13.31 -4.39 1.06
CA PRO A 45 -12.29 -4.45 0.02
C PRO A 45 -11.84 -3.06 -0.47
N TRP A 46 -12.05 -2.01 0.31
CA TRP A 46 -11.69 -0.62 -0.01
C TRP A 46 -11.13 0.10 1.21
N TYR A 47 -10.31 1.12 0.93
CA TYR A 47 -9.79 2.05 1.93
C TYR A 47 -10.74 3.22 2.11
N SER A 48 -10.75 3.79 3.30
CA SER A 48 -11.60 4.93 3.67
C SER A 48 -10.86 5.83 4.66
N PRO A 49 -11.34 7.05 4.93
CA PRO A 49 -10.74 7.92 5.94
C PRO A 49 -10.61 7.29 7.34
N GLU A 50 -11.48 6.32 7.65
CA GLU A 50 -11.45 5.57 8.92
C GLU A 50 -10.46 4.40 8.87
N HIS A 51 -10.14 3.93 7.66
CA HIS A 51 -9.19 2.85 7.39
C HIS A 51 -8.28 3.29 6.22
N PRO A 52 -7.29 4.16 6.48
CA PRO A 52 -6.38 4.66 5.46
C PRO A 52 -5.50 3.53 4.90
N LEU A 53 -4.98 3.74 3.70
CA LEU A 53 -3.93 2.87 3.17
C LEU A 53 -2.66 3.11 3.99
N ALA A 54 -2.23 2.10 4.74
CA ALA A 54 -0.98 2.11 5.48
C ALA A 54 0.01 1.13 4.83
N LEU A 55 1.19 1.61 4.49
CA LEU A 55 2.27 0.85 3.87
C LEU A 55 3.47 0.87 4.81
N THR A 56 3.84 -0.30 5.34
CA THR A 56 5.00 -0.45 6.24
C THR A 56 6.21 -0.93 5.45
N PRO A 57 7.19 -0.05 5.15
CA PRO A 57 8.35 -0.40 4.37
C PRO A 57 9.47 -1.00 5.21
N THR A 58 10.19 -1.96 4.62
CA THR A 58 11.41 -2.55 5.16
C THR A 58 12.45 -2.64 4.05
N LEU A 59 13.66 -2.15 4.30
CA LEU A 59 14.81 -2.38 3.44
C LEU A 59 15.50 -3.67 3.87
N VAL A 60 15.76 -4.55 2.91
CA VAL A 60 16.44 -5.84 3.13
C VAL A 60 17.70 -5.90 2.27
N ASN A 61 18.86 -6.01 2.89
CA ASN A 61 20.11 -6.23 2.18
C ASN A 61 20.38 -7.74 2.00
N ASN A 62 20.12 -8.26 0.81
CA ASN A 62 20.33 -9.67 0.46
C ASN A 62 21.76 -9.98 -0.01
N GLY A 63 22.65 -9.00 0.06
CA GLY A 63 24.04 -9.11 -0.41
C GLY A 63 25.08 -8.74 0.62
N PRO A 64 26.29 -8.38 0.18
CA PRO A 64 27.32 -7.83 1.05
C PRO A 64 26.92 -6.45 1.59
N GLU A 65 27.72 -5.94 2.54
CA GLU A 65 27.56 -4.57 3.04
C GLU A 65 27.41 -3.55 1.88
N ALA A 66 26.43 -2.67 2.03
CA ALA A 66 26.10 -1.67 1.03
C ALA A 66 25.82 -0.31 1.70
N THR A 67 26.18 0.77 1.00
CA THR A 67 25.83 2.14 1.42
C THR A 67 24.84 2.71 0.42
N LEU A 68 23.66 3.12 0.89
CA LEU A 68 22.67 3.85 0.10
C LEU A 68 22.84 5.36 0.33
N THR A 69 22.67 6.15 -0.72
CA THR A 69 22.46 7.60 -0.58
C THR A 69 20.98 7.83 -0.32
N VAL A 70 20.66 8.44 0.81
CA VAL A 70 19.27 8.67 1.25
C VAL A 70 19.04 10.12 1.61
N ASN A 71 17.79 10.57 1.52
CA ASN A 71 17.37 11.86 2.08
C ASN A 71 16.70 11.65 3.44
N PRO A 72 17.35 11.95 4.57
CA PRO A 72 16.82 11.69 5.90
C PRO A 72 15.60 12.54 6.26
N ALA A 73 15.35 13.64 5.52
CA ALA A 73 14.17 14.47 5.74
C ALA A 73 12.91 13.91 5.05
N CYS A 74 13.10 13.08 4.01
CA CYS A 74 12.04 12.46 3.22
C CYS A 74 12.48 11.04 2.84
N SER A 75 12.70 10.18 3.84
CA SER A 75 13.15 8.79 3.60
C SER A 75 12.17 8.05 2.70
N PHE A 76 10.89 8.22 2.95
CA PHE A 76 9.80 7.73 2.12
C PHE A 76 8.85 8.86 1.76
N VAL A 77 8.38 8.83 0.52
CA VAL A 77 7.29 9.66 -0.01
C VAL A 77 6.36 8.79 -0.85
N TYR A 78 5.15 9.26 -1.10
CA TYR A 78 4.26 8.57 -2.01
C TYR A 78 3.71 9.51 -3.10
N ASN A 79 3.52 8.96 -4.29
CA ASN A 79 2.80 9.60 -5.38
C ASN A 79 1.47 8.89 -5.57
N VAL A 80 0.44 9.62 -5.92
CA VAL A 80 -0.89 9.05 -6.21
C VAL A 80 -1.30 9.43 -7.62
N TYR A 81 -1.78 8.44 -8.35
CA TYR A 81 -2.26 8.59 -9.72
C TYR A 81 -3.70 8.10 -9.83
N ASN A 82 -4.50 8.76 -10.64
CA ASN A 82 -5.83 8.28 -10.99
C ASN A 82 -5.76 7.12 -12.02
N ALA A 83 -6.91 6.55 -12.35
CA ALA A 83 -7.03 5.43 -13.31
C ALA A 83 -6.53 5.78 -14.74
N THR A 84 -6.36 7.06 -15.08
CA THR A 84 -5.83 7.51 -16.37
C THR A 84 -4.33 7.83 -16.31
N GLY A 85 -3.69 7.62 -15.15
CA GLY A 85 -2.26 7.87 -14.93
C GLY A 85 -1.92 9.34 -14.67
N VAL A 86 -2.90 10.19 -14.38
CA VAL A 86 -2.66 11.58 -13.98
C VAL A 86 -2.25 11.60 -12.52
N MET A 87 -1.11 12.24 -12.21
CA MET A 87 -0.64 12.43 -10.84
C MET A 87 -1.52 13.43 -10.09
N LEU A 88 -2.04 13.02 -8.95
CA LEU A 88 -2.89 13.82 -8.07
C LEU A 88 -2.16 14.28 -6.81
N VAL A 89 -1.18 13.49 -6.38
CA VAL A 89 -0.31 13.81 -5.24
C VAL A 89 1.13 13.56 -5.64
N ASN A 90 1.99 14.56 -5.40
CA ASN A 90 3.43 14.46 -5.53
C ASN A 90 4.07 14.59 -4.15
N GLY A 91 4.38 13.48 -3.52
CA GLY A 91 4.94 13.46 -2.16
C GLY A 91 6.34 14.05 -2.06
N SER A 92 7.07 14.18 -3.16
CA SER A 92 8.43 14.75 -3.17
C SER A 92 8.47 16.26 -3.34
N GLU A 93 7.35 16.91 -3.64
CA GLU A 93 7.32 18.35 -4.00
C GLU A 93 7.92 19.27 -2.93
N ASN A 94 7.75 18.93 -1.66
CA ASN A 94 8.21 19.75 -0.54
C ASN A 94 9.41 19.15 0.20
N CYS A 95 10.12 18.18 -0.40
CA CYS A 95 11.27 17.56 0.22
C CYS A 95 12.51 18.47 0.11
N PRO A 96 13.15 18.86 1.22
CA PRO A 96 14.40 19.58 1.18
C PRO A 96 15.49 18.68 0.59
N ASP A 97 16.38 19.27 -0.22
CA ASP A 97 17.53 18.56 -0.78
C ASP A 97 18.56 18.27 0.33
N ARG A 98 18.65 17.02 0.74
CA ARG A 98 19.60 16.52 1.74
C ARG A 98 20.09 15.14 1.34
N GLU A 99 21.39 14.94 1.46
CA GLU A 99 22.02 13.65 1.18
C GLU A 99 22.75 13.14 2.42
N GLN A 100 22.56 11.85 2.73
CA GLN A 100 23.25 11.13 3.79
C GLN A 100 23.53 9.70 3.35
N GLY A 101 24.70 9.16 3.73
CA GLY A 101 24.96 7.72 3.60
C GLY A 101 24.18 6.95 4.66
N MET A 102 23.56 5.84 4.25
CA MET A 102 22.94 4.85 5.10
C MET A 102 23.62 3.50 4.83
N ASP A 103 24.36 2.99 5.81
CA ASP A 103 25.02 1.71 5.70
C ASP A 103 24.07 0.59 6.08
N LEU A 104 24.09 -0.48 5.29
CA LEU A 104 23.32 -1.70 5.51
C LEU A 104 24.28 -2.89 5.52
N PHE A 105 24.40 -3.59 6.63
CA PHE A 105 25.22 -4.79 6.73
C PHE A 105 24.63 -5.95 5.90
N ALA A 106 25.45 -6.96 5.65
CA ALA A 106 25.01 -8.16 4.94
C ALA A 106 23.87 -8.86 5.70
N GLY A 107 22.72 -9.06 5.07
CA GLY A 107 21.55 -9.69 5.67
C GLY A 107 20.76 -8.78 6.63
N GLU A 108 21.08 -7.50 6.70
CA GLU A 108 20.36 -6.55 7.56
C GLU A 108 18.99 -6.21 7.00
N GLU A 109 18.03 -6.09 7.92
CA GLU A 109 16.67 -5.61 7.67
C GLU A 109 16.44 -4.35 8.50
N VAL A 110 16.01 -3.27 7.83
CA VAL A 110 15.69 -2.00 8.47
C VAL A 110 14.23 -1.69 8.21
N ALA A 111 13.40 -1.82 9.25
CA ALA A 111 11.99 -1.47 9.21
C ALA A 111 11.79 0.03 9.49
N PHE A 112 10.79 0.63 8.85
CA PHE A 112 10.42 2.03 9.01
C PHE A 112 8.99 2.14 9.52
N GLU A 113 8.64 3.32 10.01
CA GLU A 113 7.26 3.62 10.39
C GLU A 113 6.32 3.53 9.17
N PRO A 114 5.06 3.15 9.39
CA PRO A 114 4.07 3.11 8.32
C PRO A 114 3.91 4.46 7.63
N VAL A 115 3.81 4.44 6.31
CA VAL A 115 3.47 5.58 5.48
C VAL A 115 1.98 5.50 5.15
N GLU A 116 1.21 6.48 5.63
CA GLU A 116 -0.24 6.50 5.47
C GLU A 116 -0.67 7.51 4.40
N TRP A 117 -1.59 7.08 3.55
CA TRP A 117 -2.28 7.97 2.62
C TRP A 117 -3.71 8.19 3.07
N SER A 118 -4.04 9.46 3.36
CA SER A 118 -5.36 9.87 3.87
C SER A 118 -6.45 10.02 2.79
N MET A 119 -6.22 9.60 1.54
CA MET A 119 -7.13 9.72 0.39
C MET A 119 -7.50 11.15 0.03
N LYS A 120 -6.61 12.08 0.31
CA LYS A 120 -6.71 13.48 -0.09
C LYS A 120 -5.74 13.77 -1.22
N ASP A 121 -6.09 14.76 -2.03
CA ASP A 121 -5.20 15.34 -3.03
C ASP A 121 -4.19 16.33 -2.40
N ALA A 122 -3.41 17.00 -3.26
CA ALA A 122 -2.41 17.97 -2.84
C ALA A 122 -3.02 19.23 -2.17
N ASP A 123 -4.28 19.54 -2.46
CA ASP A 123 -5.02 20.68 -1.90
C ASP A 123 -5.70 20.32 -0.56
N GLY A 124 -5.64 19.05 -0.17
CA GLY A 124 -6.26 18.52 1.05
C GLY A 124 -7.75 18.19 0.92
N GLU A 125 -8.26 18.19 -0.31
CA GLU A 125 -9.63 17.80 -0.62
C GLU A 125 -9.75 16.28 -0.76
N TRP A 126 -10.92 15.73 -0.40
CA TRP A 126 -11.17 14.30 -0.56
C TRP A 126 -11.22 13.90 -2.03
N LEU A 127 -10.47 12.88 -2.40
CA LEU A 127 -10.61 12.27 -3.73
C LEU A 127 -11.96 11.59 -3.87
N GLU A 128 -12.48 11.52 -5.08
CA GLU A 128 -13.70 10.76 -5.38
C GLU A 128 -13.47 9.26 -5.13
N SER A 129 -14.56 8.54 -4.86
CA SER A 129 -14.49 7.08 -4.75
C SER A 129 -14.05 6.47 -6.09
N GLY A 130 -13.08 5.56 -6.04
CA GLY A 130 -12.50 4.98 -7.26
C GLY A 130 -11.26 4.15 -7.00
N THR A 131 -10.59 3.75 -8.07
CA THR A 131 -9.31 3.03 -8.00
C THR A 131 -8.16 3.97 -8.32
N TYR A 132 -7.15 3.95 -7.48
CA TYR A 132 -5.96 4.77 -7.58
C TYR A 132 -4.71 3.90 -7.56
N THR A 133 -3.65 4.39 -8.18
CA THR A 133 -2.32 3.81 -8.10
C THR A 133 -1.51 4.63 -7.11
N VAL A 134 -1.00 3.97 -6.06
CA VAL A 134 -0.12 4.58 -5.06
C VAL A 134 1.28 4.03 -5.25
N GLU A 135 2.23 4.90 -5.55
CA GLU A 135 3.64 4.57 -5.66
C GLU A 135 4.36 5.05 -4.40
N LEU A 136 4.91 4.12 -3.63
CA LEU A 136 5.78 4.42 -2.49
C LEU A 136 7.22 4.46 -2.97
N LEU A 137 7.91 5.56 -2.72
CA LEU A 137 9.29 5.78 -3.14
C LEU A 137 10.18 5.96 -1.91
N HIS A 138 11.29 5.23 -1.88
CA HIS A 138 12.40 5.49 -0.96
C HIS A 138 13.39 6.44 -1.62
N SER A 139 14.00 7.33 -0.84
CA SER A 139 14.91 8.36 -1.33
C SER A 139 16.19 7.84 -2.02
N SER A 140 16.51 6.54 -1.85
CA SER A 140 17.58 5.86 -2.62
C SER A 140 17.18 5.47 -4.04
N GLY A 141 15.93 5.73 -4.47
CA GLY A 141 15.40 5.37 -5.78
C GLY A 141 14.67 4.01 -5.82
N LEU A 142 14.59 3.27 -4.70
CA LEU A 142 13.75 2.09 -4.61
C LEU A 142 12.28 2.50 -4.56
N SER A 143 11.40 1.78 -5.27
CA SER A 143 9.96 2.05 -5.23
C SER A 143 9.12 0.79 -5.30
N THR A 144 7.86 0.92 -4.92
CA THR A 144 6.84 -0.10 -5.10
C THR A 144 5.51 0.55 -5.44
N VAL A 145 4.63 -0.17 -6.13
CA VAL A 145 3.33 0.32 -6.58
C VAL A 145 2.23 -0.55 -5.99
N ARG A 146 1.13 0.09 -5.57
CA ARG A 146 -0.09 -0.56 -5.11
C ARG A 146 -1.31 0.03 -5.80
N GLU A 147 -2.30 -0.80 -6.07
CA GLU A 147 -3.63 -0.36 -6.45
C GLU A 147 -4.50 -0.29 -5.21
N ALA A 148 -5.13 0.85 -4.98
CA ALA A 148 -6.02 1.09 -3.85
C ALA A 148 -7.43 1.41 -4.35
N ALA A 149 -8.40 0.58 -3.98
CA ALA A 149 -9.81 0.92 -4.11
C ALA A 149 -10.19 1.84 -2.94
N VAL A 150 -10.69 3.02 -3.24
CA VAL A 150 -10.99 4.06 -2.25
C VAL A 150 -12.48 4.33 -2.22
N GLN A 151 -13.05 4.44 -1.03
CA GLN A 151 -14.39 4.93 -0.80
C GLN A 151 -14.34 6.13 0.15
N THR A 152 -14.63 7.30 -0.36
CA THR A 152 -14.69 8.54 0.41
C THR A 152 -16.13 8.90 0.79
N PRO A 153 -16.32 9.63 1.89
CA PRO A 153 -17.63 10.12 2.26
C PRO A 153 -18.24 10.97 1.13
N VAL A 154 -19.44 10.62 0.71
CA VAL A 154 -20.22 11.51 -0.17
C VAL A 154 -20.59 12.72 0.68
N SER A 155 -20.12 13.91 0.31
CA SER A 155 -20.63 15.15 0.91
C SER A 155 -22.11 15.25 0.59
N ILE A 156 -22.98 14.98 1.56
CA ILE A 156 -24.40 15.23 1.43
C ILE A 156 -24.52 16.76 1.41
N PRO A 157 -24.99 17.38 0.31
CA PRO A 157 -25.21 18.83 0.30
C PRO A 157 -26.17 19.17 1.44
N GLU A 158 -25.86 20.19 2.26
CA GLU A 158 -26.67 20.65 3.38
C GLU A 158 -28.12 21.05 3.00
N ALA A 159 -28.48 21.00 1.73
CA ALA A 159 -29.77 21.43 1.17
C ALA A 159 -30.96 20.47 1.41
N LEU A 160 -30.79 19.38 2.18
CA LEU A 160 -31.87 18.44 2.51
C LEU A 160 -32.30 18.47 3.99
N VAL A 161 -32.20 19.62 4.66
CA VAL A 161 -32.91 19.80 5.91
C VAL A 161 -34.38 20.08 5.59
N TYR A 162 -35.18 19.03 5.55
CA TYR A 162 -36.64 19.18 5.51
C TYR A 162 -37.11 19.68 6.88
N THR A 163 -37.50 20.94 6.94
CA THR A 163 -38.33 21.45 8.06
C THR A 163 -39.73 20.87 7.91
N VAL A 164 -40.05 19.85 8.70
CA VAL A 164 -41.42 19.37 8.86
C VAL A 164 -42.12 20.39 9.74
N GLU A 165 -42.88 21.30 9.14
CA GLU A 165 -43.85 22.13 9.86
C GLU A 165 -45.00 21.20 10.31
N SER A 166 -45.11 20.94 11.61
CA SER A 166 -46.28 20.29 12.20
C SER A 166 -47.42 21.31 12.34
N THR A 167 -48.48 21.10 11.59
CA THR A 167 -49.79 21.77 11.77
C THR A 167 -50.55 21.16 12.93
#